data_a2dca01286a86b88b50239693403cc23
#
_entry.id   a2dca01286a86b88b50239693403cc23
#
_cell.length_a   1.000
_cell.length_b   1.000
_cell.length_c   1.000
_cell.angle_alpha   90.00
_cell.angle_beta   90.00
_cell.angle_gamma   90.00
#
_symmetry.space_group_name_H-M   'P 1'
#
loop_
_entity.id
_entity.type
_entity.pdbx_description
1 polymer ?
#
loop_
_entity_poly.entity_id
_entity_poly.type
_entity_poly.pdbx_seq_one_letter_code
_entity_poly.pdbx_strand_id
1 'polypeptide(L)'
;MDTASDKALQRFAELMIEKIQQVEDNWQQPWFSTKGGGLPQNIDGRNYNGVNSFMLFLLTEKEQYGMPVYMTFMQAKEKGLNVLKGEHSFPVVYWNFSIKDKNGKKITMDQYRHLSREEQENYKVTPYMKTYNVFNVNQTNLKEVKPELYEQLENRFKSPALKDEKGMFAMPLLDVMIREGKWVCPILPKEGNQAYYARGEKDGHIVVPLKGQFEDGESFYATLMHEMAHSTGEVHLLNREKGVVFGDDKYAKEELIAELTAATTGQAMGITTSISEENAMYLKNWLAALKEDPKFIYSILSDVGKASGMIQERSQEMFSLLSQEEKFMVGVIQGNKELLDDLKKEGFVPAPELMERIDSSHLTEGMKEHLDRQFGIADKPESVSFTLEDVMASVPLRKMYMKDMMELNLEINDRTANDWMEAYQERKTMNNDFILAL
;
A
#
# COMPACT_ATOMS: atom_id res chain seq x y z
N MET A 1 23.21 -11.20 29.60
CA MET A 1 21.72 -11.19 29.57
C MET A 1 21.31 -10.32 28.39
N ASP A 2 20.55 -10.89 27.49
CA ASP A 2 20.04 -10.14 26.35
C ASP A 2 19.08 -9.04 26.82
N THR A 3 19.27 -7.85 26.32
CA THR A 3 18.37 -6.73 26.61
C THR A 3 16.98 -6.96 25.99
N ALA A 4 15.97 -6.21 26.43
CA ALA A 4 14.65 -6.26 25.78
C ALA A 4 14.73 -5.91 24.28
N SER A 5 15.67 -5.04 23.91
CA SER A 5 15.94 -4.66 22.53
C SER A 5 16.58 -5.80 21.72
N ASP A 6 17.52 -6.56 22.30
CA ASP A 6 18.12 -7.72 21.62
C ASP A 6 17.05 -8.80 21.34
N LYS A 7 16.17 -9.06 22.30
CA LYS A 7 15.02 -9.97 22.12
C LYS A 7 14.05 -9.51 21.03
N ALA A 8 13.79 -8.19 20.94
CA ALA A 8 12.94 -7.63 19.90
C ALA A 8 13.57 -7.81 18.51
N LEU A 9 14.88 -7.50 18.38
CA LEU A 9 15.60 -7.69 17.11
C LEU A 9 15.66 -9.15 16.70
N GLN A 10 15.84 -10.06 17.65
CA GLN A 10 15.80 -11.49 17.37
C GLN A 10 14.40 -11.90 16.87
N ARG A 11 13.33 -11.43 17.50
CA ARG A 11 11.97 -11.71 17.04
C ARG A 11 11.71 -11.17 15.63
N PHE A 12 12.27 -10.01 15.30
CA PHE A 12 12.21 -9.45 13.95
C PHE A 12 12.96 -10.34 12.93
N ALA A 13 14.18 -10.77 13.29
CA ALA A 13 14.94 -11.65 12.43
C ALA A 13 14.24 -13.00 12.19
N GLU A 14 13.66 -13.61 13.22
CA GLU A 14 12.87 -14.84 13.10
C GLU A 14 11.70 -14.67 12.13
N LEU A 15 10.93 -13.58 12.26
CA LEU A 15 9.80 -13.31 11.38
C LEU A 15 10.24 -13.08 9.92
N MET A 16 11.35 -12.39 9.72
CA MET A 16 11.92 -12.15 8.40
C MET A 16 12.48 -13.42 7.77
N ILE A 17 13.20 -14.25 8.55
CA ILE A 17 13.72 -15.54 8.11
C ILE A 17 12.57 -16.43 7.61
N GLU A 18 11.49 -16.52 8.39
CA GLU A 18 10.31 -17.30 8.04
C GLU A 18 9.69 -16.80 6.72
N LYS A 19 9.56 -15.48 6.56
CA LYS A 19 9.03 -14.92 5.31
C LYS A 19 9.93 -15.16 4.10
N ILE A 20 11.24 -14.98 4.24
CA ILE A 20 12.20 -15.26 3.15
C ILE A 20 12.14 -16.74 2.74
N GLN A 21 12.01 -17.67 3.70
CA GLN A 21 11.87 -19.09 3.38
C GLN A 21 10.59 -19.38 2.59
N GLN A 22 9.47 -18.75 2.96
CA GLN A 22 8.22 -18.88 2.20
C GLN A 22 8.35 -18.35 0.77
N VAL A 23 9.03 -17.22 0.59
CA VAL A 23 9.29 -16.64 -0.74
C VAL A 23 10.32 -17.48 -1.52
N GLU A 24 11.32 -18.06 -0.88
CA GLU A 24 12.28 -18.97 -1.53
C GLU A 24 11.59 -20.23 -2.10
N ASP A 25 10.61 -20.77 -1.37
CA ASP A 25 9.82 -21.92 -1.84
C ASP A 25 8.92 -21.57 -3.04
N ASN A 26 8.45 -20.31 -3.09
CA ASN A 26 7.66 -19.78 -4.20
C ASN A 26 7.89 -18.27 -4.38
N TRP A 27 8.92 -17.90 -5.14
CA TRP A 27 9.33 -16.52 -5.36
C TRP A 27 8.27 -15.63 -6.05
N GLN A 28 7.28 -16.23 -6.71
CA GLN A 28 6.15 -15.49 -7.27
C GLN A 28 5.14 -15.02 -6.21
N GLN A 29 5.24 -15.52 -4.97
CA GLN A 29 4.39 -15.03 -3.88
C GLN A 29 4.77 -13.58 -3.52
N PRO A 30 3.76 -12.71 -3.31
CA PRO A 30 4.03 -11.34 -2.89
C PRO A 30 4.61 -11.29 -1.48
N TRP A 31 5.36 -10.23 -1.20
CA TRP A 31 5.83 -9.93 0.15
C TRP A 31 4.68 -9.78 1.14
N PHE A 32 3.59 -9.19 0.68
CA PHE A 32 2.35 -9.03 1.43
C PHE A 32 1.17 -9.42 0.54
N SER A 33 0.26 -10.24 1.04
CA SER A 33 -0.93 -10.69 0.32
C SER A 33 -2.20 -9.93 0.75
N THR A 34 -2.09 -9.09 1.77
CA THR A 34 -3.22 -8.34 2.32
C THR A 34 -3.68 -7.32 1.30
N LYS A 35 -4.88 -7.49 0.77
CA LYS A 35 -5.52 -6.50 -0.10
C LYS A 35 -5.96 -5.32 0.76
N GLY A 36 -5.41 -4.15 0.49
CA GLY A 36 -5.76 -2.91 1.19
C GLY A 36 -4.54 -2.05 1.43
N GLY A 37 -4.68 -0.73 1.24
CA GLY A 37 -3.62 0.24 1.42
C GLY A 37 -3.57 0.82 2.83
N GLY A 38 -2.45 1.46 3.14
CA GLY A 38 -2.26 2.21 4.38
C GLY A 38 -1.19 1.60 5.28
N LEU A 39 -0.47 2.47 5.99
CA LEU A 39 0.56 2.06 6.94
C LEU A 39 -0.05 1.42 8.20
N PRO A 40 0.63 0.49 8.85
CA PRO A 40 0.24 0.03 10.18
C PRO A 40 0.09 1.21 11.14
N GLN A 41 -0.99 1.22 11.91
CA GLN A 41 -1.35 2.32 12.80
C GLN A 41 -1.53 1.83 14.23
N ASN A 42 -1.35 2.75 15.17
CA ASN A 42 -1.91 2.50 16.49
C ASN A 42 -3.43 2.76 16.49
N ILE A 43 -4.12 2.33 17.55
CA ILE A 43 -5.58 2.49 17.69
C ILE A 43 -6.05 3.96 17.70
N ASP A 44 -5.15 4.92 17.87
CA ASP A 44 -5.43 6.36 17.84
C ASP A 44 -5.13 6.97 16.44
N GLY A 45 -4.82 6.14 15.43
CA GLY A 45 -4.60 6.54 14.04
C GLY A 45 -3.17 7.02 13.73
N ARG A 46 -2.23 6.93 14.67
CA ARG A 46 -0.83 7.28 14.42
C ARG A 46 -0.12 6.14 13.69
N ASN A 47 0.47 6.43 12.54
CA ASN A 47 1.24 5.47 11.75
C ASN A 47 2.51 5.02 12.48
N TYR A 48 2.82 3.73 12.34
CA TYR A 48 4.15 3.20 12.61
C TYR A 48 5.04 3.49 11.40
N ASN A 49 6.33 3.70 11.65
CA ASN A 49 7.30 4.05 10.62
C ASN A 49 8.51 3.12 10.65
N GLY A 50 9.24 3.06 9.53
CA GLY A 50 10.51 2.33 9.41
C GLY A 50 10.39 0.85 9.75
N VAL A 51 11.30 0.35 10.56
CA VAL A 51 11.37 -1.07 10.97
C VAL A 51 10.03 -1.58 11.52
N ASN A 52 9.37 -0.78 12.35
CA ASN A 52 8.10 -1.20 12.96
C ASN A 52 7.00 -1.37 11.93
N SER A 53 6.91 -0.47 10.95
CA SER A 53 5.91 -0.56 9.89
C SER A 53 6.06 -1.87 9.12
N PHE A 54 7.26 -2.17 8.65
CA PHE A 54 7.54 -3.40 7.92
C PHE A 54 7.24 -4.66 8.76
N MET A 55 7.72 -4.70 10.00
CA MET A 55 7.51 -5.86 10.88
C MET A 55 6.04 -6.09 11.23
N LEU A 56 5.28 -5.01 11.42
CA LEU A 56 3.85 -5.12 11.69
C LEU A 56 3.04 -5.52 10.45
N PHE A 57 3.48 -5.18 9.25
CA PHE A 57 2.93 -5.74 8.01
C PHE A 57 3.15 -7.26 7.95
N LEU A 58 4.40 -7.72 8.15
CA LEU A 58 4.71 -9.15 8.16
C LEU A 58 3.92 -9.91 9.22
N LEU A 59 3.75 -9.32 10.41
CA LEU A 59 2.95 -9.93 11.46
C LEU A 59 1.47 -10.00 11.10
N THR A 60 0.92 -8.92 10.52
CA THR A 60 -0.47 -8.89 10.04
C THR A 60 -0.72 -10.00 9.03
N GLU A 61 0.19 -10.17 8.09
CA GLU A 61 0.16 -11.22 7.07
C GLU A 61 0.24 -12.63 7.69
N LYS A 62 1.27 -12.87 8.51
CA LYS A 62 1.51 -14.16 9.15
C LYS A 62 0.32 -14.64 9.98
N GLU A 63 -0.22 -13.77 10.80
CA GLU A 63 -1.33 -14.08 11.72
C GLU A 63 -2.71 -13.91 11.05
N GLN A 64 -2.73 -13.54 9.77
CA GLN A 64 -3.96 -13.31 8.98
C GLN A 64 -4.92 -12.31 9.64
N TYR A 65 -4.38 -11.27 10.27
CA TYR A 65 -5.21 -10.21 10.84
C TYR A 65 -5.91 -9.42 9.74
N GLY A 66 -7.19 -9.07 9.96
CA GLY A 66 -8.00 -8.35 8.98
C GLY A 66 -7.54 -6.90 8.71
N MET A 67 -6.74 -6.33 9.61
CA MET A 67 -6.23 -4.96 9.49
C MET A 67 -4.96 -4.74 10.32
N PRO A 68 -4.02 -3.88 9.87
CA PRO A 68 -2.77 -3.58 10.57
C PRO A 68 -2.95 -2.49 11.66
N VAL A 69 -3.88 -2.68 12.58
CA VAL A 69 -4.12 -1.75 13.69
C VAL A 69 -3.67 -2.38 15.00
N TYR A 70 -2.83 -1.67 15.73
CA TYR A 70 -2.18 -2.19 16.93
C TYR A 70 -2.36 -1.27 18.14
N MET A 71 -2.29 -1.84 19.33
CA MET A 71 -2.36 -1.09 20.58
C MET A 71 -1.53 -1.74 21.68
N THR A 72 -1.05 -0.94 22.60
CA THR A 72 -0.47 -1.46 23.85
C THR A 72 -1.57 -1.99 24.75
N PHE A 73 -1.20 -2.84 25.72
CA PHE A 73 -2.13 -3.33 26.74
C PHE A 73 -2.80 -2.17 27.52
N MET A 74 -2.05 -1.10 27.78
CA MET A 74 -2.58 0.08 28.47
C MET A 74 -3.62 0.81 27.62
N GLN A 75 -3.34 1.01 26.32
CA GLN A 75 -4.32 1.61 25.41
C GLN A 75 -5.59 0.78 25.28
N ALA A 76 -5.47 -0.57 25.23
CA ALA A 76 -6.63 -1.44 25.25
C ALA A 76 -7.48 -1.19 26.51
N LYS A 77 -6.86 -1.20 27.68
CA LYS A 77 -7.53 -0.96 28.96
C LYS A 77 -8.18 0.42 29.04
N GLU A 78 -7.49 1.47 28.62
CA GLU A 78 -8.02 2.85 28.59
C GLU A 78 -9.26 2.98 27.69
N LYS A 79 -9.30 2.20 26.60
CA LYS A 79 -10.45 2.14 25.70
C LYS A 79 -11.55 1.15 26.14
N GLY A 80 -11.40 0.54 27.32
CA GLY A 80 -12.36 -0.44 27.85
C GLY A 80 -12.36 -1.78 27.12
N LEU A 81 -11.22 -2.12 26.50
CA LEU A 81 -11.03 -3.36 25.75
C LEU A 81 -10.20 -4.35 26.56
N ASN A 82 -10.40 -5.63 26.29
CA ASN A 82 -9.65 -6.73 26.86
C ASN A 82 -8.88 -7.47 25.77
N VAL A 83 -7.61 -7.76 26.02
CA VAL A 83 -6.83 -8.70 25.22
C VAL A 83 -7.38 -10.11 25.51
N LEU A 84 -7.60 -10.90 24.47
CA LEU A 84 -8.14 -12.26 24.58
C LEU A 84 -7.15 -13.19 25.26
N LYS A 85 -7.68 -14.19 25.97
CA LYS A 85 -6.86 -15.14 26.71
C LYS A 85 -6.00 -15.99 25.75
N GLY A 86 -4.71 -16.06 26.03
CA GLY A 86 -3.76 -16.84 25.21
C GLY A 86 -3.05 -16.03 24.14
N GLU A 87 -3.45 -14.78 23.89
CA GLU A 87 -2.82 -13.91 22.91
C GLU A 87 -1.43 -13.42 23.34
N HIS A 88 -0.56 -13.30 22.36
CA HIS A 88 0.83 -12.88 22.55
C HIS A 88 1.11 -11.53 21.92
N SER A 89 1.78 -10.66 22.68
CA SER A 89 2.21 -9.36 22.16
C SER A 89 3.39 -9.46 21.21
N PHE A 90 3.51 -8.47 20.35
CA PHE A 90 4.67 -8.28 19.48
C PHE A 90 5.45 -7.04 19.89
N PRO A 91 6.81 -7.08 19.92
CA PRO A 91 7.62 -5.94 20.28
C PRO A 91 7.69 -4.92 19.15
N VAL A 92 7.60 -3.63 19.48
CA VAL A 92 7.95 -2.52 18.61
C VAL A 92 9.07 -1.71 19.24
N VAL A 93 9.95 -1.13 18.44
CA VAL A 93 11.16 -0.47 18.92
C VAL A 93 11.13 1.02 18.57
N TYR A 94 11.61 1.84 19.48
CA TYR A 94 11.74 3.27 19.29
C TYR A 94 13.11 3.75 19.74
N TRP A 95 13.74 4.60 18.95
CA TRP A 95 14.87 5.35 19.38
C TRP A 95 14.44 6.43 20.35
N ASN A 96 15.11 6.47 21.49
CA ASN A 96 14.96 7.51 22.47
C ASN A 96 16.34 8.10 22.79
N PHE A 97 16.40 9.24 23.42
CA PHE A 97 17.64 9.93 23.70
C PHE A 97 17.73 10.27 25.17
N SER A 98 18.85 9.90 25.79
CA SER A 98 19.21 10.35 27.12
C SER A 98 20.09 11.59 26.98
N ILE A 99 19.57 12.74 27.36
CA ILE A 99 20.25 14.04 27.25
C ILE A 99 20.62 14.49 28.63
N LYS A 100 21.94 14.59 28.88
CA LYS A 100 22.48 14.94 30.19
C LYS A 100 23.52 16.05 30.07
N ASP A 101 23.51 16.99 30.99
CA ASP A 101 24.59 17.95 31.17
C ASP A 101 25.84 17.29 31.81
N LYS A 102 26.91 18.06 31.99
CA LYS A 102 28.18 17.64 32.63
C LYS A 102 27.99 17.18 34.09
N ASN A 103 26.91 17.61 34.73
CA ASN A 103 26.57 17.26 36.11
C ASN A 103 25.60 16.07 36.20
N GLY A 104 25.23 15.49 35.05
CA GLY A 104 24.31 14.35 34.99
C GLY A 104 22.83 14.73 35.05
N LYS A 105 22.47 16.01 35.08
CA LYS A 105 21.07 16.47 35.03
C LYS A 105 20.46 16.17 33.67
N LYS A 106 19.30 15.52 33.68
CA LYS A 106 18.58 15.14 32.46
C LYS A 106 17.62 16.25 32.04
N ILE A 107 17.52 16.45 30.72
CA ILE A 107 16.48 17.24 30.09
C ILE A 107 15.77 16.42 29.02
N THR A 108 14.56 16.85 28.60
CA THR A 108 13.82 16.23 27.52
C THR A 108 14.39 16.64 26.14
N MET A 109 14.08 15.88 25.09
CA MET A 109 14.46 16.23 23.72
C MET A 109 13.83 17.58 23.31
N ASP A 110 12.61 17.84 23.76
CA ASP A 110 11.92 19.09 23.49
C ASP A 110 12.66 20.29 24.12
N GLN A 111 13.01 20.17 25.38
CA GLN A 111 13.84 21.19 26.06
C GLN A 111 15.19 21.39 25.35
N TYR A 112 15.85 20.29 24.93
CA TYR A 112 17.12 20.36 24.21
C TYR A 112 17.01 21.08 22.86
N ARG A 113 15.92 20.86 22.10
CA ARG A 113 15.69 21.53 20.81
C ARG A 113 15.49 23.04 20.93
N HIS A 114 15.02 23.52 22.08
CA HIS A 114 14.83 24.95 22.35
C HIS A 114 16.10 25.66 22.82
N LEU A 115 17.18 24.92 23.09
CA LEU A 115 18.48 25.50 23.45
C LEU A 115 19.19 26.05 22.21
N SER A 116 20.01 27.11 22.40
CA SER A 116 20.95 27.58 21.39
C SER A 116 22.01 26.50 21.08
N ARG A 117 22.68 26.61 19.93
CA ARG A 117 23.77 25.67 19.56
C ARG A 117 24.88 25.63 20.61
N GLU A 118 25.28 26.76 21.17
CA GLU A 118 26.30 26.88 22.20
C GLU A 118 25.86 26.17 23.49
N GLU A 119 24.59 26.32 23.90
CA GLU A 119 24.04 25.63 25.05
C GLU A 119 23.94 24.10 24.82
N GLN A 120 23.58 23.66 23.60
CA GLN A 120 23.49 22.25 23.25
C GLN A 120 24.84 21.52 23.38
N GLU A 121 25.97 22.18 23.15
CA GLU A 121 27.33 21.65 23.36
C GLU A 121 27.63 21.23 24.81
N ASN A 122 26.89 21.76 25.77
CA ASN A 122 27.03 21.38 27.20
C ASN A 122 26.32 20.08 27.55
N TYR A 123 25.58 19.48 26.59
CA TYR A 123 24.82 18.25 26.81
C TYR A 123 25.38 17.10 26.02
N LYS A 124 25.45 15.93 26.66
CA LYS A 124 25.72 14.66 25.98
C LYS A 124 24.40 14.01 25.59
N VAL A 125 24.18 13.85 24.30
CA VAL A 125 23.03 13.12 23.75
C VAL A 125 23.45 11.68 23.51
N THR A 126 22.82 10.74 24.20
CA THR A 126 23.09 9.31 24.05
C THR A 126 21.83 8.61 23.55
N PRO A 127 21.82 8.09 22.32
CA PRO A 127 20.69 7.31 21.81
C PRO A 127 20.60 5.97 22.54
N TYR A 128 19.37 5.52 22.78
CA TYR A 128 19.09 4.18 23.26
C TYR A 128 17.77 3.67 22.71
N MET A 129 17.69 2.37 22.49
CA MET A 129 16.48 1.73 21.98
C MET A 129 15.55 1.40 23.15
N LYS A 130 14.27 1.77 22.99
CA LYS A 130 13.20 1.43 23.91
C LYS A 130 12.19 0.52 23.21
N THR A 131 11.74 -0.51 23.90
CA THR A 131 10.80 -1.50 23.37
C THR A 131 9.45 -1.35 24.04
N TYR A 132 8.39 -1.47 23.25
CA TYR A 132 7.00 -1.57 23.71
C TYR A 132 6.37 -2.83 23.13
N ASN A 133 5.45 -3.41 23.87
CA ASN A 133 4.68 -4.55 23.39
C ASN A 133 3.30 -4.09 22.92
N VAL A 134 2.92 -4.53 21.74
CA VAL A 134 1.63 -4.23 21.12
C VAL A 134 0.86 -5.50 20.78
N PHE A 135 -0.45 -5.36 20.71
CA PHE A 135 -1.40 -6.38 20.28
C PHE A 135 -2.15 -5.84 19.08
N ASN A 136 -2.47 -6.70 18.12
CA ASN A 136 -3.39 -6.33 17.06
C ASN A 136 -4.82 -6.21 17.59
N VAL A 137 -5.65 -5.37 16.99
CA VAL A 137 -7.06 -5.22 17.39
C VAL A 137 -7.83 -6.53 17.30
N ASN A 138 -7.47 -7.44 16.40
CA ASN A 138 -8.06 -8.79 16.29
C ASN A 138 -7.74 -9.70 17.49
N GLN A 139 -6.71 -9.37 18.27
CA GLN A 139 -6.38 -10.06 19.53
C GLN A 139 -7.16 -9.50 20.72
N THR A 140 -8.16 -8.66 20.48
CA THR A 140 -8.98 -8.04 21.52
C THR A 140 -10.47 -8.29 21.28
N ASN A 141 -11.30 -8.02 22.27
CA ASN A 141 -12.74 -8.07 22.13
C ASN A 141 -13.35 -6.83 21.45
N LEU A 142 -12.57 -6.07 20.65
CA LEU A 142 -13.04 -4.84 20.00
C LEU A 142 -14.27 -5.07 19.13
N LYS A 143 -14.27 -6.14 18.32
CA LYS A 143 -15.37 -6.48 17.43
C LYS A 143 -16.69 -6.73 18.17
N GLU A 144 -16.61 -7.29 19.38
CA GLU A 144 -17.78 -7.60 20.22
C GLU A 144 -18.29 -6.36 20.97
N VAL A 145 -17.36 -5.57 21.52
CA VAL A 145 -17.69 -4.44 22.42
C VAL A 145 -17.98 -3.15 21.66
N LYS A 146 -17.30 -2.93 20.52
CA LYS A 146 -17.43 -1.73 19.69
C LYS A 146 -17.42 -2.09 18.20
N PRO A 147 -18.48 -2.79 17.72
CA PRO A 147 -18.54 -3.27 16.33
C PRO A 147 -18.44 -2.14 15.31
N GLU A 148 -19.07 -1.00 15.56
CA GLU A 148 -18.99 0.16 14.66
C GLU A 148 -17.55 0.69 14.48
N LEU A 149 -16.79 0.77 15.58
CA LEU A 149 -15.37 1.18 15.51
C LEU A 149 -14.54 0.13 14.78
N TYR A 150 -14.81 -1.16 14.99
CA TYR A 150 -14.14 -2.24 14.29
C TYR A 150 -14.36 -2.13 12.77
N GLU A 151 -15.60 -1.93 12.35
CA GLU A 151 -15.97 -1.77 10.94
C GLU A 151 -15.35 -0.50 10.32
N GLN A 152 -15.35 0.62 11.03
CA GLN A 152 -14.68 1.84 10.58
C GLN A 152 -13.18 1.64 10.37
N LEU A 153 -12.52 0.91 11.27
CA LEU A 153 -11.10 0.60 11.14
C LEU A 153 -10.85 -0.36 9.97
N GLU A 154 -11.65 -1.41 9.83
CA GLU A 154 -11.54 -2.36 8.73
C GLU A 154 -11.71 -1.68 7.37
N ASN A 155 -12.75 -0.84 7.23
CA ASN A 155 -13.03 -0.12 5.99
C ASN A 155 -11.93 0.88 5.61
N ARG A 156 -11.19 1.42 6.59
CA ARG A 156 -10.04 2.31 6.32
C ARG A 156 -8.93 1.63 5.52
N PHE A 157 -8.77 0.33 5.67
CA PHE A 157 -7.73 -0.45 4.99
C PHE A 157 -8.23 -1.16 3.73
N LYS A 158 -9.51 -1.03 3.39
CA LYS A 158 -10.08 -1.46 2.10
C LYS A 158 -9.98 -0.28 1.14
N SER A 159 -8.96 -0.26 0.31
CA SER A 159 -8.82 0.78 -0.72
C SER A 159 -9.37 0.27 -2.05
N PRO A 160 -10.28 1.01 -2.69
CA PRO A 160 -10.71 0.68 -4.05
C PRO A 160 -9.53 0.83 -5.01
N ALA A 161 -9.43 -0.06 -5.99
CA ALA A 161 -8.47 0.07 -7.06
C ALA A 161 -8.91 1.17 -8.04
N LEU A 162 -7.97 2.02 -8.45
CA LEU A 162 -8.17 2.98 -9.52
C LEU A 162 -7.59 2.43 -10.82
N LYS A 163 -8.30 2.63 -11.93
CA LYS A 163 -7.84 2.30 -13.26
C LYS A 163 -7.57 3.57 -14.07
N ASP A 164 -6.57 3.52 -14.93
CA ASP A 164 -6.34 4.55 -15.94
C ASP A 164 -7.32 4.37 -17.14
N GLU A 165 -7.22 5.25 -18.14
CA GLU A 165 -8.06 5.22 -19.34
C GLU A 165 -7.92 3.93 -20.17
N LYS A 166 -6.85 3.16 -19.95
CA LYS A 166 -6.60 1.87 -20.59
C LYS A 166 -7.01 0.67 -19.74
N GLY A 167 -7.62 0.93 -18.58
CA GLY A 167 -8.06 -0.09 -17.63
C GLY A 167 -6.96 -0.69 -16.75
N MET A 168 -5.73 -0.16 -16.80
CA MET A 168 -4.65 -0.60 -15.93
C MET A 168 -4.72 0.12 -14.58
N PHE A 169 -4.28 -0.55 -13.50
CA PHE A 169 -4.17 0.07 -12.18
C PHE A 169 -3.40 1.41 -12.25
N ALA A 170 -3.88 2.43 -11.55
CA ALA A 170 -3.34 3.79 -11.60
C ALA A 170 -3.02 4.36 -10.22
N MET A 171 -1.94 5.13 -10.15
CA MET A 171 -1.51 5.87 -8.97
C MET A 171 -1.28 7.35 -9.32
N PRO A 172 -2.31 8.20 -9.25
CA PRO A 172 -2.24 9.59 -9.73
C PRO A 172 -1.08 10.39 -9.16
N LEU A 173 -0.72 10.18 -7.89
CA LEU A 173 0.39 10.89 -7.26
C LEU A 173 1.76 10.53 -7.89
N LEU A 174 1.99 9.26 -8.23
CA LEU A 174 3.20 8.83 -8.93
C LEU A 174 3.16 9.23 -10.41
N ASP A 175 2.00 9.15 -11.06
CA ASP A 175 1.84 9.57 -12.46
C ASP A 175 2.17 11.06 -12.64
N VAL A 176 1.66 11.90 -11.74
CA VAL A 176 2.02 13.33 -11.71
C VAL A 176 3.49 13.55 -11.41
N MET A 177 4.07 12.80 -10.49
CA MET A 177 5.50 12.90 -10.18
C MET A 177 6.37 12.63 -11.40
N ILE A 178 6.02 11.61 -12.20
CA ILE A 178 6.69 11.29 -13.47
C ILE A 178 6.48 12.42 -14.48
N ARG A 179 5.23 12.81 -14.70
CA ARG A 179 4.82 13.84 -15.68
C ARG A 179 5.51 15.19 -15.41
N GLU A 180 5.58 15.60 -14.16
CA GLU A 180 6.14 16.89 -13.74
C GLU A 180 7.65 16.84 -13.42
N GLY A 181 8.29 15.65 -13.55
CA GLY A 181 9.71 15.48 -13.27
C GLY A 181 10.10 15.85 -11.82
N LYS A 182 9.25 15.48 -10.84
CA LYS A 182 9.39 15.92 -9.44
C LYS A 182 10.08 14.91 -8.53
N TRP A 183 10.59 13.81 -9.05
CA TRP A 183 11.43 12.90 -8.29
C TRP A 183 12.84 13.48 -8.12
N VAL A 184 13.68 12.84 -7.30
CA VAL A 184 15.07 13.26 -7.02
C VAL A 184 15.98 13.19 -8.24
N CYS A 185 15.60 12.42 -9.25
CA CYS A 185 16.27 12.32 -10.55
C CYS A 185 15.22 12.13 -11.66
N PRO A 186 15.56 12.37 -12.94
CA PRO A 186 14.66 12.12 -14.05
C PRO A 186 14.17 10.66 -14.08
N ILE A 187 12.86 10.46 -14.26
CA ILE A 187 12.24 9.17 -14.56
C ILE A 187 11.87 9.19 -16.04
N LEU A 188 12.38 8.22 -16.80
CA LEU A 188 12.30 8.18 -18.27
C LEU A 188 11.56 6.92 -18.71
N PRO A 189 10.20 6.92 -18.78
CA PRO A 189 9.46 5.83 -19.38
C PRO A 189 9.78 5.77 -20.88
N LYS A 190 10.19 4.60 -21.39
CA LYS A 190 10.50 4.39 -22.81
C LYS A 190 10.22 2.97 -23.24
N GLU A 191 10.06 2.75 -24.52
CA GLU A 191 9.98 1.38 -25.07
C GLU A 191 11.26 0.60 -24.72
N GLY A 192 11.09 -0.61 -24.24
CA GLY A 192 12.18 -1.50 -23.84
C GLY A 192 11.71 -2.63 -22.93
N ASN A 193 12.66 -3.45 -22.50
CA ASN A 193 12.41 -4.61 -21.63
C ASN A 193 13.24 -4.58 -20.35
N GLN A 194 13.90 -3.47 -20.04
CA GLN A 194 14.75 -3.32 -18.87
C GLN A 194 14.37 -2.06 -18.10
N ALA A 195 14.28 -2.20 -16.78
CA ALA A 195 14.25 -1.10 -15.84
C ALA A 195 15.62 -1.02 -15.14
N TYR A 196 16.07 0.19 -14.88
CA TYR A 196 17.31 0.40 -14.13
C TYR A 196 17.45 1.84 -13.64
N TYR A 197 18.10 2.00 -12.50
CA TYR A 197 18.65 3.27 -12.08
C TYR A 197 20.11 3.39 -12.54
N ALA A 198 20.40 4.35 -13.43
CA ALA A 198 21.75 4.67 -13.88
C ALA A 198 22.31 5.83 -13.05
N ARG A 199 23.47 5.61 -12.41
CA ARG A 199 24.24 6.69 -11.76
C ARG A 199 24.79 7.66 -12.80
N GLY A 200 24.69 8.94 -12.53
CA GLY A 200 25.30 10.00 -13.35
C GLY A 200 26.25 10.88 -12.56
N GLU A 201 27.00 11.74 -13.25
CA GLU A 201 27.92 12.68 -12.59
C GLU A 201 27.21 13.69 -11.66
N LYS A 202 25.90 13.92 -11.86
CA LYS A 202 25.08 14.80 -11.00
C LYS A 202 24.04 14.05 -10.23
N ASP A 203 22.97 13.56 -10.87
CA ASP A 203 21.81 13.01 -10.16
C ASP A 203 21.36 11.65 -10.71
N GLY A 204 22.02 11.11 -11.74
CA GLY A 204 21.58 9.88 -12.40
C GLY A 204 20.22 10.01 -13.09
N HIS A 205 19.63 8.87 -13.44
CA HIS A 205 18.27 8.79 -13.98
C HIS A 205 17.69 7.37 -13.85
N ILE A 206 16.39 7.29 -13.81
CA ILE A 206 15.65 6.01 -13.83
C ILE A 206 15.13 5.80 -15.26
N VAL A 207 15.33 4.61 -15.79
CA VAL A 207 14.66 4.11 -17.00
C VAL A 207 13.67 3.03 -16.58
N VAL A 208 12.47 3.09 -17.11
CA VAL A 208 11.43 2.08 -16.91
C VAL A 208 10.69 1.85 -18.23
N PRO A 209 10.32 0.59 -18.58
CA PRO A 209 9.47 0.35 -19.75
C PRO A 209 8.16 1.12 -19.68
N LEU A 210 7.55 1.40 -20.83
CA LEU A 210 6.23 2.04 -20.85
C LEU A 210 5.23 1.17 -20.08
N LYS A 211 4.34 1.80 -19.30
CA LYS A 211 3.35 1.10 -18.47
C LYS A 211 2.55 0.05 -19.26
N GLY A 212 2.16 0.35 -20.48
CA GLY A 212 1.46 -0.58 -21.36
C GLY A 212 2.26 -1.80 -21.86
N GLN A 213 3.53 -1.93 -21.50
CA GLN A 213 4.36 -3.10 -21.79
C GLN A 213 4.39 -4.11 -20.62
N PHE A 214 3.82 -3.73 -19.47
CA PHE A 214 3.65 -4.62 -18.34
C PHE A 214 2.34 -5.41 -18.45
N GLU A 215 2.28 -6.55 -17.79
CA GLU A 215 1.08 -7.38 -17.71
C GLU A 215 -0.07 -6.64 -17.00
N ASP A 216 0.28 -5.87 -15.95
CA ASP A 216 -0.65 -5.03 -15.21
C ASP A 216 0.03 -3.73 -14.71
N GLY A 217 -0.81 -2.80 -14.22
CA GLY A 217 -0.31 -1.52 -13.71
C GLY A 217 0.41 -1.65 -12.36
N GLU A 218 0.10 -2.64 -11.55
CA GLU A 218 0.76 -2.89 -10.27
C GLU A 218 2.22 -3.26 -10.46
N SER A 219 2.50 -4.13 -11.43
CA SER A 219 3.87 -4.53 -11.82
C SER A 219 4.71 -3.34 -12.31
N PHE A 220 4.10 -2.42 -13.06
CA PHE A 220 4.78 -1.19 -13.47
C PHE A 220 5.20 -0.36 -12.25
N TYR A 221 4.28 -0.10 -11.31
CA TYR A 221 4.62 0.72 -10.14
C TYR A 221 5.55 0.00 -9.16
N ALA A 222 5.46 -1.32 -9.03
CA ALA A 222 6.39 -2.11 -8.23
C ALA A 222 7.82 -1.96 -8.75
N THR A 223 8.01 -2.13 -10.07
CA THR A 223 9.29 -1.94 -10.74
C THR A 223 9.79 -0.50 -10.61
N LEU A 224 8.92 0.48 -10.83
CA LEU A 224 9.27 1.90 -10.66
C LEU A 224 9.76 2.19 -9.23
N MET A 225 9.05 1.73 -8.20
CA MET A 225 9.42 1.95 -6.80
C MET A 225 10.72 1.25 -6.42
N HIS A 226 11.04 0.12 -7.04
CA HIS A 226 12.33 -0.55 -6.90
C HIS A 226 13.47 0.35 -7.41
N GLU A 227 13.36 0.90 -8.62
CA GLU A 227 14.36 1.81 -9.17
C GLU A 227 14.44 3.14 -8.41
N MET A 228 13.28 3.65 -7.96
CA MET A 228 13.25 4.82 -7.06
C MET A 228 14.00 4.54 -5.76
N ALA A 229 13.87 3.34 -5.18
CA ALA A 229 14.62 2.96 -3.99
C ALA A 229 16.13 3.04 -4.22
N HIS A 230 16.64 2.50 -5.33
CA HIS A 230 18.05 2.61 -5.70
C HIS A 230 18.53 4.07 -5.78
N SER A 231 17.73 4.95 -6.40
CA SER A 231 18.09 6.36 -6.55
C SER A 231 18.20 7.08 -5.19
N THR A 232 17.43 6.68 -4.18
CA THR A 232 17.55 7.25 -2.82
C THR A 232 18.89 6.98 -2.16
N GLY A 233 19.65 5.99 -2.62
CA GLY A 233 20.95 5.62 -2.06
C GLY A 233 22.11 6.52 -2.44
N GLU A 234 21.90 7.61 -3.19
CA GLU A 234 22.95 8.54 -3.58
C GLU A 234 23.59 9.24 -2.38
N VAL A 235 24.86 9.68 -2.58
CA VAL A 235 25.70 10.26 -1.52
C VAL A 235 25.05 11.49 -0.86
N HIS A 236 24.40 12.31 -1.66
CA HIS A 236 23.73 13.52 -1.18
C HIS A 236 22.32 13.28 -0.58
N LEU A 237 21.83 12.03 -0.64
CA LEU A 237 20.54 11.60 -0.08
C LEU A 237 20.78 10.71 1.15
N LEU A 238 20.58 9.40 1.01
CA LEU A 238 20.73 8.45 2.13
C LEU A 238 22.15 7.89 2.25
N ASN A 239 23.04 8.20 1.32
CA ASN A 239 24.46 7.81 1.30
C ASN A 239 24.67 6.31 1.60
N ARG A 240 23.95 5.45 0.90
CA ARG A 240 24.14 4.01 1.06
C ARG A 240 25.32 3.51 0.22
N GLU A 241 26.12 2.62 0.82
CA GLU A 241 27.13 1.90 0.07
C GLU A 241 26.45 0.92 -0.91
N LYS A 242 26.73 1.10 -2.19
CA LYS A 242 26.24 0.20 -3.24
C LYS A 242 27.37 -0.68 -3.73
N GLY A 243 27.12 -1.98 -3.88
CA GLY A 243 28.01 -2.90 -4.58
C GLY A 243 28.19 -2.47 -6.04
N VAL A 244 29.35 -2.73 -6.58
CA VAL A 244 29.70 -2.36 -7.98
C VAL A 244 29.66 -3.59 -8.89
N VAL A 245 29.75 -4.79 -8.29
CA VAL A 245 29.82 -6.06 -9.01
C VAL A 245 28.59 -6.90 -8.66
N PHE A 246 27.90 -7.34 -9.70
CA PHE A 246 26.80 -8.30 -9.57
C PHE A 246 27.27 -9.54 -8.80
N GLY A 247 26.57 -9.88 -7.71
CA GLY A 247 26.87 -11.03 -6.88
C GLY A 247 27.79 -10.78 -5.67
N ASP A 248 28.26 -9.53 -5.43
CA ASP A 248 28.93 -9.21 -4.18
C ASP A 248 27.93 -8.97 -3.03
N ASP A 249 28.38 -9.07 -1.77
CA ASP A 249 27.52 -8.91 -0.58
C ASP A 249 26.90 -7.51 -0.48
N LYS A 250 27.58 -6.47 -0.96
CA LYS A 250 27.07 -5.10 -0.95
C LYS A 250 25.98 -4.91 -2.00
N TYR A 251 26.16 -5.54 -3.16
CA TYR A 251 25.14 -5.56 -4.21
C TYR A 251 23.89 -6.29 -3.70
N ALA A 252 24.04 -7.50 -3.18
CA ALA A 252 22.94 -8.27 -2.62
C ALA A 252 22.18 -7.51 -1.51
N LYS A 253 22.92 -6.77 -0.66
CA LYS A 253 22.31 -5.92 0.38
C LYS A 253 21.47 -4.79 -0.21
N GLU A 254 21.97 -4.10 -1.24
CA GLU A 254 21.25 -2.99 -1.87
C GLU A 254 19.99 -3.48 -2.61
N GLU A 255 20.05 -4.65 -3.27
CA GLU A 255 18.89 -5.29 -3.87
C GLU A 255 17.81 -5.63 -2.83
N LEU A 256 18.21 -6.17 -1.68
CA LEU A 256 17.28 -6.44 -0.58
C LEU A 256 16.62 -5.15 -0.10
N ILE A 257 17.36 -4.05 0.04
CA ILE A 257 16.80 -2.75 0.42
C ILE A 257 15.81 -2.26 -0.64
N ALA A 258 16.13 -2.36 -1.92
CA ALA A 258 15.26 -1.92 -2.99
C ALA A 258 13.97 -2.74 -3.05
N GLU A 259 14.06 -4.08 -2.99
CA GLU A 259 12.90 -4.99 -2.95
C GLU A 259 11.97 -4.69 -1.76
N LEU A 260 12.54 -4.61 -0.55
CA LEU A 260 11.75 -4.36 0.65
C LEU A 260 11.18 -2.93 0.68
N THR A 261 11.85 -1.96 0.04
CA THR A 261 11.33 -0.60 -0.11
C THR A 261 10.13 -0.59 -1.06
N ALA A 262 10.24 -1.25 -2.21
CA ALA A 262 9.12 -1.39 -3.15
C ALA A 262 7.93 -2.10 -2.47
N ALA A 263 8.17 -3.20 -1.75
CA ALA A 263 7.14 -3.92 -1.01
C ALA A 263 6.46 -3.06 0.05
N THR A 264 7.24 -2.35 0.88
CA THR A 264 6.69 -1.50 1.95
C THR A 264 5.90 -0.32 1.39
N THR A 265 6.43 0.33 0.35
CA THR A 265 5.80 1.47 -0.31
C THR A 265 4.55 1.04 -1.05
N GLY A 266 4.64 -0.06 -1.81
CA GLY A 266 3.52 -0.65 -2.52
C GLY A 266 2.38 -1.00 -1.58
N GLN A 267 2.65 -1.73 -0.50
CA GLN A 267 1.65 -2.07 0.50
C GLN A 267 1.02 -0.83 1.14
N ALA A 268 1.82 0.20 1.45
CA ALA A 268 1.29 1.46 1.98
C ALA A 268 0.36 2.18 0.98
N MET A 269 0.58 1.99 -0.31
CA MET A 269 -0.18 2.57 -1.41
C MET A 269 -1.27 1.64 -1.99
N GLY A 270 -1.47 0.46 -1.39
CA GLY A 270 -2.56 -0.47 -1.75
C GLY A 270 -2.24 -1.43 -2.88
N ILE A 271 -0.97 -1.63 -3.23
CA ILE A 271 -0.54 -2.63 -4.22
C ILE A 271 0.26 -3.76 -3.58
N THR A 272 0.14 -4.95 -4.14
CA THR A 272 0.98 -6.10 -3.82
C THR A 272 2.21 -6.14 -4.71
N THR A 273 3.36 -6.46 -4.13
CA THR A 273 4.62 -6.57 -4.87
C THR A 273 5.24 -7.94 -4.64
N SER A 274 5.69 -8.58 -5.71
CA SER A 274 6.47 -9.82 -5.65
C SER A 274 7.95 -9.51 -5.88
N ILE A 275 8.83 -10.40 -5.43
CA ILE A 275 10.26 -10.29 -5.74
C ILE A 275 10.49 -10.54 -7.23
N SER A 276 11.43 -9.83 -7.84
CA SER A 276 11.84 -10.12 -9.22
C SER A 276 12.54 -11.48 -9.31
N GLU A 277 12.45 -12.15 -10.47
CA GLU A 277 13.13 -13.43 -10.72
C GLU A 277 14.63 -13.29 -10.53
N GLU A 278 15.21 -12.18 -10.98
CA GLU A 278 16.63 -11.89 -10.84
C GLU A 278 17.06 -11.78 -9.37
N ASN A 279 16.24 -11.19 -8.52
CA ASN A 279 16.52 -11.01 -7.10
C ASN A 279 16.20 -12.24 -6.25
N ALA A 280 15.36 -13.15 -6.74
CA ALA A 280 15.09 -14.42 -6.06
C ALA A 280 16.35 -15.26 -5.82
N MET A 281 17.35 -15.15 -6.69
CA MET A 281 18.65 -15.85 -6.51
C MET A 281 19.43 -15.39 -5.26
N TYR A 282 19.17 -14.19 -4.75
CA TYR A 282 19.83 -13.66 -3.55
C TYR A 282 19.15 -14.09 -2.24
N LEU A 283 17.97 -14.69 -2.28
CA LEU A 283 17.21 -15.08 -1.07
C LEU A 283 18.05 -15.95 -0.12
N LYS A 284 18.84 -16.87 -0.66
CA LYS A 284 19.73 -17.75 0.15
C LYS A 284 20.82 -16.96 0.86
N ASN A 285 21.41 -15.98 0.20
CA ASN A 285 22.45 -15.14 0.77
C ASN A 285 21.87 -14.25 1.88
N TRP A 286 20.69 -13.66 1.65
CA TRP A 286 19.98 -12.86 2.66
C TRP A 286 19.61 -13.71 3.88
N LEU A 287 19.12 -14.93 3.64
CA LEU A 287 18.77 -15.87 4.71
C LEU A 287 20.00 -16.28 5.53
N ALA A 288 21.13 -16.54 4.89
CA ALA A 288 22.39 -16.86 5.57
C ALA A 288 22.87 -15.69 6.45
N ALA A 289 22.90 -14.47 5.90
CA ALA A 289 23.31 -13.27 6.64
C ALA A 289 22.42 -13.01 7.87
N LEU A 290 21.11 -13.19 7.75
CA LEU A 290 20.16 -13.02 8.86
C LEU A 290 20.33 -14.07 9.96
N LYS A 291 20.67 -15.31 9.60
CA LYS A 291 20.95 -16.40 10.56
C LYS A 291 22.26 -16.19 11.30
N GLU A 292 23.27 -15.61 10.64
CA GLU A 292 24.56 -15.32 11.24
C GLU A 292 24.51 -14.12 12.18
N ASP A 293 23.88 -13.00 11.75
CA ASP A 293 23.71 -11.79 12.56
C ASP A 293 22.27 -11.27 12.50
N PRO A 294 21.42 -11.59 13.50
CA PRO A 294 20.07 -11.05 13.59
C PRO A 294 19.99 -9.52 13.62
N LYS A 295 21.06 -8.81 14.02
CA LYS A 295 21.08 -7.35 14.02
C LYS A 295 21.20 -6.75 12.61
N PHE A 296 21.65 -7.55 11.64
CA PHE A 296 21.70 -7.17 10.23
C PHE A 296 20.35 -6.69 9.73
N ILE A 297 19.24 -7.33 10.16
CA ILE A 297 17.88 -6.93 9.76
C ILE A 297 17.56 -5.49 10.14
N TYR A 298 18.04 -5.03 11.31
CA TYR A 298 17.76 -3.65 11.74
C TYR A 298 18.40 -2.61 10.82
N SER A 299 19.65 -2.87 10.39
CA SER A 299 20.33 -2.00 9.41
C SER A 299 19.57 -1.91 8.10
N ILE A 300 19.14 -3.07 7.56
CA ILE A 300 18.36 -3.15 6.34
C ILE A 300 17.04 -2.38 6.47
N LEU A 301 16.24 -2.70 7.47
CA LEU A 301 14.93 -2.10 7.65
C LEU A 301 14.98 -0.61 8.03
N SER A 302 16.07 -0.16 8.63
CA SER A 302 16.31 1.27 8.83
C SER A 302 16.44 1.99 7.48
N ASP A 303 17.18 1.43 6.54
CA ASP A 303 17.39 2.00 5.22
C ASP A 303 16.12 1.88 4.35
N VAL A 304 15.43 0.75 4.42
CA VAL A 304 14.08 0.55 3.82
C VAL A 304 13.11 1.62 4.30
N GLY A 305 13.03 1.84 5.62
CA GLY A 305 12.11 2.84 6.18
C GLY A 305 12.41 4.26 5.74
N LYS A 306 13.70 4.63 5.60
CA LYS A 306 14.09 5.95 5.08
C LYS A 306 13.76 6.09 3.58
N ALA A 307 14.07 5.08 2.78
CA ALA A 307 13.82 5.10 1.34
C ALA A 307 12.30 5.13 1.05
N SER A 308 11.52 4.26 1.70
CA SER A 308 10.06 4.25 1.60
C SER A 308 9.43 5.56 2.08
N GLY A 309 9.94 6.14 3.18
CA GLY A 309 9.53 7.45 3.67
C GLY A 309 9.75 8.55 2.64
N MET A 310 10.91 8.60 1.99
CA MET A 310 11.19 9.58 0.94
C MET A 310 10.21 9.46 -0.24
N ILE A 311 9.91 8.24 -0.70
CA ILE A 311 8.97 8.02 -1.80
C ILE A 311 7.57 8.49 -1.40
N GLN A 312 7.10 8.12 -0.20
CA GLN A 312 5.79 8.49 0.30
C GLN A 312 5.64 10.00 0.52
N GLU A 313 6.60 10.64 1.18
CA GLU A 313 6.62 12.09 1.41
C GLU A 313 6.59 12.86 0.10
N ARG A 314 7.47 12.48 -0.85
CA ARG A 314 7.50 13.13 -2.15
C ARG A 314 6.22 12.90 -2.96
N SER A 315 5.61 11.72 -2.86
CA SER A 315 4.33 11.44 -3.49
C SER A 315 3.22 12.33 -2.93
N GLN A 316 3.17 12.55 -1.62
CA GLN A 316 2.17 13.42 -0.99
C GLN A 316 2.33 14.90 -1.42
N GLU A 317 3.55 15.37 -1.66
CA GLU A 317 3.79 16.72 -2.20
C GLU A 317 3.15 16.94 -3.57
N MET A 318 2.95 15.86 -4.35
CA MET A 318 2.34 15.92 -5.68
C MET A 318 0.84 16.25 -5.64
N PHE A 319 0.19 16.11 -4.48
CA PHE A 319 -1.25 16.36 -4.36
C PHE A 319 -1.66 17.76 -4.85
N SER A 320 -0.82 18.77 -4.62
CA SER A 320 -1.09 20.14 -5.09
C SER A 320 -1.07 20.29 -6.61
N LEU A 321 -0.43 19.37 -7.32
CA LEU A 321 -0.28 19.38 -8.78
C LEU A 321 -1.35 18.52 -9.51
N LEU A 322 -2.18 17.81 -8.76
CA LEU A 322 -3.27 17.02 -9.31
C LEU A 322 -4.34 17.93 -9.95
N SER A 323 -4.91 17.49 -11.07
CA SER A 323 -6.14 18.07 -11.63
C SER A 323 -7.33 17.85 -10.67
N GLN A 324 -8.45 18.52 -10.92
CA GLN A 324 -9.67 18.32 -10.11
C GLN A 324 -10.19 16.88 -10.23
N GLU A 325 -10.11 16.27 -11.42
CA GLU A 325 -10.47 14.87 -11.65
C GLU A 325 -9.57 13.92 -10.86
N GLU A 326 -8.25 14.11 -10.92
CA GLU A 326 -7.29 13.32 -10.16
C GLU A 326 -7.50 13.49 -8.65
N LYS A 327 -7.77 14.70 -8.16
CA LYS A 327 -8.12 14.97 -6.75
C LYS A 327 -9.41 14.27 -6.34
N PHE A 328 -10.41 14.28 -7.20
CA PHE A 328 -11.66 13.56 -6.95
C PHE A 328 -11.42 12.07 -6.80
N MET A 329 -10.70 11.46 -7.75
CA MET A 329 -10.37 10.03 -7.70
C MET A 329 -9.59 9.67 -6.44
N VAL A 330 -8.56 10.45 -6.10
CA VAL A 330 -7.79 10.27 -4.85
C VAL A 330 -8.69 10.42 -3.62
N GLY A 331 -9.59 11.41 -3.61
CA GLY A 331 -10.56 11.62 -2.54
C GLY A 331 -11.48 10.42 -2.31
N VAL A 332 -11.99 9.83 -3.39
CA VAL A 332 -12.83 8.63 -3.33
C VAL A 332 -12.05 7.44 -2.78
N ILE A 333 -10.85 7.18 -3.31
CA ILE A 333 -10.00 6.05 -2.89
C ILE A 333 -9.61 6.17 -1.42
N GLN A 334 -9.25 7.37 -0.98
CA GLN A 334 -8.82 7.61 0.42
C GLN A 334 -9.98 7.76 1.40
N GLY A 335 -11.22 7.74 0.93
CA GLY A 335 -12.38 7.99 1.78
C GLY A 335 -12.46 9.42 2.32
N ASN A 336 -11.83 10.39 1.66
CA ASN A 336 -11.72 11.77 2.10
C ASN A 336 -12.93 12.60 1.68
N LYS A 337 -14.00 12.54 2.51
CA LYS A 337 -15.25 13.25 2.28
C LYS A 337 -15.09 14.78 2.27
N GLU A 338 -14.18 15.33 3.09
CA GLU A 338 -13.93 16.77 3.14
C GLU A 338 -13.38 17.29 1.80
N LEU A 339 -12.41 16.58 1.21
CA LEU A 339 -11.88 16.91 -0.10
C LEU A 339 -12.96 16.88 -1.18
N LEU A 340 -13.85 15.88 -1.15
CA LEU A 340 -14.95 15.75 -2.10
C LEU A 340 -15.97 16.88 -1.94
N ASP A 341 -16.29 17.26 -0.72
CA ASP A 341 -17.18 18.40 -0.42
C ASP A 341 -16.57 19.74 -0.89
N ASP A 342 -15.26 19.91 -0.75
CA ASP A 342 -14.58 21.12 -1.22
C ASP A 342 -14.54 21.19 -2.75
N LEU A 343 -14.25 20.09 -3.44
CA LEU A 343 -14.35 20.02 -4.90
C LEU A 343 -15.77 20.37 -5.39
N LYS A 344 -16.80 19.88 -4.70
CA LYS A 344 -18.20 20.22 -5.02
C LYS A 344 -18.49 21.70 -4.83
N LYS A 345 -17.99 22.32 -3.74
CA LYS A 345 -18.12 23.76 -3.50
C LYS A 345 -17.41 24.59 -4.58
N GLU A 346 -16.29 24.10 -5.10
CA GLU A 346 -15.56 24.69 -6.22
C GLU A 346 -16.26 24.51 -7.57
N GLY A 347 -17.38 23.82 -7.61
CA GLY A 347 -18.20 23.59 -8.81
C GLY A 347 -17.78 22.39 -9.64
N PHE A 348 -16.92 21.52 -9.12
CA PHE A 348 -16.52 20.30 -9.81
C PHE A 348 -17.69 19.31 -9.93
N VAL A 349 -17.88 18.78 -11.13
CA VAL A 349 -18.86 17.73 -11.43
C VAL A 349 -18.12 16.59 -12.13
N PRO A 350 -18.02 15.41 -11.50
CA PRO A 350 -17.33 14.28 -12.12
C PRO A 350 -18.09 13.80 -13.37
N ALA A 351 -17.35 13.54 -14.44
CA ALA A 351 -17.89 12.88 -15.62
C ALA A 351 -18.24 11.41 -15.28
N PRO A 352 -19.31 10.84 -15.87
CA PRO A 352 -19.70 9.45 -15.61
C PRO A 352 -18.55 8.45 -15.81
N GLU A 353 -17.74 8.63 -16.84
CA GLU A 353 -16.60 7.80 -17.19
C GLU A 353 -15.53 7.76 -16.09
N LEU A 354 -15.46 8.81 -15.27
CA LEU A 354 -14.52 8.89 -14.16
C LEU A 354 -14.85 7.86 -13.07
N MET A 355 -16.15 7.62 -12.85
CA MET A 355 -16.60 6.60 -11.89
C MET A 355 -16.36 5.18 -12.38
N GLU A 356 -16.38 4.95 -13.69
CA GLU A 356 -16.06 3.63 -14.27
C GLU A 356 -14.61 3.21 -14.04
N ARG A 357 -13.74 4.17 -13.75
CA ARG A 357 -12.32 3.95 -13.42
C ARG A 357 -12.09 3.54 -11.97
N ILE A 358 -13.11 3.64 -11.12
CA ILE A 358 -13.03 3.31 -9.68
C ILE A 358 -13.73 1.97 -9.46
N ASP A 359 -13.03 1.03 -8.85
CA ASP A 359 -13.64 -0.24 -8.42
C ASP A 359 -14.59 0.02 -7.24
N SER A 360 -15.88 0.14 -7.55
CA SER A 360 -16.92 0.43 -6.57
C SER A 360 -17.17 -0.73 -5.57
N SER A 361 -16.73 -1.96 -5.89
CA SER A 361 -16.90 -3.12 -5.01
C SER A 361 -16.20 -2.97 -3.65
N HIS A 362 -15.15 -2.14 -3.60
CA HIS A 362 -14.39 -1.86 -2.40
C HIS A 362 -14.78 -0.53 -1.71
N LEU A 363 -15.73 0.22 -2.28
CA LEU A 363 -16.24 1.42 -1.63
C LEU A 363 -17.12 1.05 -0.42
N THR A 364 -16.93 1.79 0.67
CA THR A 364 -17.83 1.65 1.83
C THR A 364 -19.22 2.20 1.52
N GLU A 365 -20.28 1.65 2.12
CA GLU A 365 -21.64 2.17 1.97
C GLU A 365 -21.71 3.67 2.29
N GLY A 366 -21.06 4.11 3.36
CA GLY A 366 -21.02 5.51 3.71
C GLY A 366 -20.29 6.40 2.70
N MET A 367 -19.43 5.87 1.83
CA MET A 367 -18.83 6.61 0.71
C MET A 367 -19.78 6.62 -0.49
N LYS A 368 -20.43 5.51 -0.81
CA LYS A 368 -21.44 5.41 -1.87
C LYS A 368 -22.58 6.40 -1.61
N GLU A 369 -23.14 6.41 -0.40
CA GLU A 369 -24.17 7.37 0.01
C GLU A 369 -23.68 8.85 -0.08
N HIS A 370 -22.40 9.09 0.25
CA HIS A 370 -21.83 10.42 0.15
C HIS A 370 -21.72 10.89 -1.31
N LEU A 371 -21.22 10.02 -2.20
CA LEU A 371 -21.09 10.29 -3.63
C LEU A 371 -22.46 10.51 -4.27
N ASP A 372 -23.46 9.70 -3.93
CA ASP A 372 -24.82 9.85 -4.42
C ASP A 372 -25.42 11.21 -3.99
N ARG A 373 -25.34 11.50 -2.70
CA ARG A 373 -25.86 12.78 -2.16
C ARG A 373 -25.17 14.02 -2.72
N GLN A 374 -23.83 13.97 -2.90
CA GLN A 374 -23.07 15.13 -3.34
C GLN A 374 -23.05 15.31 -4.86
N PHE A 375 -22.97 14.21 -5.60
CA PHE A 375 -22.73 14.24 -7.05
C PHE A 375 -23.84 13.57 -7.86
N GLY A 376 -24.85 12.97 -7.19
CA GLY A 376 -25.91 12.21 -7.88
C GLY A 376 -25.40 10.92 -8.54
N ILE A 377 -24.31 10.36 -8.00
CA ILE A 377 -23.71 9.13 -8.49
C ILE A 377 -24.34 7.97 -7.70
N ALA A 378 -25.53 7.56 -8.11
CA ALA A 378 -26.11 6.31 -7.60
C ALA A 378 -25.24 5.14 -8.07
N ASP A 379 -25.03 4.15 -7.18
CA ASP A 379 -24.53 2.87 -7.62
C ASP A 379 -25.38 2.42 -8.83
N LYS A 380 -24.73 2.12 -9.96
CA LYS A 380 -25.41 1.25 -10.94
C LYS A 380 -25.80 0.02 -10.12
N PRO A 381 -27.09 -0.39 -10.10
CA PRO A 381 -27.46 -1.61 -9.41
C PRO A 381 -26.44 -2.66 -9.83
N GLU A 382 -25.87 -3.40 -8.86
CA GLU A 382 -24.95 -4.51 -9.13
C GLU A 382 -25.44 -5.17 -10.40
N SER A 383 -24.60 -5.24 -11.42
CA SER A 383 -24.99 -5.90 -12.67
C SER A 383 -25.49 -7.28 -12.22
N VAL A 384 -26.79 -7.48 -12.26
CA VAL A 384 -27.38 -8.78 -11.91
C VAL A 384 -26.72 -9.74 -12.87
N SER A 385 -25.75 -10.51 -12.40
CA SER A 385 -25.11 -11.50 -13.23
C SER A 385 -26.15 -12.59 -13.51
N PHE A 386 -26.54 -12.67 -14.75
CA PHE A 386 -27.49 -13.67 -15.22
C PHE A 386 -26.76 -14.97 -15.50
N THR A 387 -27.24 -16.04 -14.89
CA THR A 387 -26.78 -17.39 -15.21
C THR A 387 -27.51 -17.92 -16.45
N LEU A 388 -26.95 -18.95 -17.07
CA LEU A 388 -27.65 -19.67 -18.13
C LEU A 388 -29.01 -20.20 -17.66
N GLU A 389 -29.12 -20.60 -16.40
CA GLU A 389 -30.36 -21.07 -15.78
C GLU A 389 -31.44 -19.97 -15.75
N ASP A 390 -31.06 -18.73 -15.44
CA ASP A 390 -31.98 -17.59 -15.44
C ASP A 390 -32.56 -17.33 -16.83
N VAL A 391 -31.72 -17.38 -17.86
CA VAL A 391 -32.16 -17.21 -19.24
C VAL A 391 -33.02 -18.38 -19.72
N MET A 392 -32.67 -19.61 -19.33
CA MET A 392 -33.38 -20.83 -19.72
C MET A 392 -34.72 -21.01 -19.00
N ALA A 393 -34.91 -20.43 -17.82
CA ALA A 393 -36.15 -20.46 -17.05
C ALA A 393 -37.30 -19.74 -17.78
N SER A 394 -37.00 -18.71 -18.57
CA SER A 394 -37.98 -17.95 -19.33
C SER A 394 -38.10 -18.47 -20.76
N VAL A 395 -39.26 -19.00 -21.15
CA VAL A 395 -39.48 -19.54 -22.52
C VAL A 395 -39.22 -18.51 -23.62
N PRO A 396 -39.68 -17.24 -23.51
CA PRO A 396 -39.36 -16.21 -24.49
C PRO A 396 -37.87 -15.91 -24.60
N LEU A 397 -37.20 -15.68 -23.47
CA LEU A 397 -35.76 -15.34 -23.43
C LEU A 397 -34.93 -16.49 -23.96
N ARG A 398 -35.22 -17.72 -23.57
CA ARG A 398 -34.53 -18.92 -24.04
C ARG A 398 -34.59 -19.04 -25.56
N LYS A 399 -35.76 -18.80 -26.18
CA LYS A 399 -35.89 -18.88 -27.62
C LYS A 399 -35.06 -17.83 -28.34
N MET A 400 -35.04 -16.60 -27.83
CA MET A 400 -34.24 -15.52 -28.41
C MET A 400 -32.76 -15.78 -28.23
N TYR A 401 -32.31 -16.12 -27.00
CA TYR A 401 -30.93 -16.45 -26.71
C TYR A 401 -30.40 -17.59 -27.57
N MET A 402 -31.11 -18.71 -27.62
CA MET A 402 -30.71 -19.87 -28.44
C MET A 402 -30.60 -19.54 -29.91
N LYS A 403 -31.51 -18.71 -30.42
CA LYS A 403 -31.46 -18.24 -31.82
C LYS A 403 -30.19 -17.39 -32.06
N ASP A 404 -29.94 -16.42 -31.21
CA ASP A 404 -28.79 -15.52 -31.34
C ASP A 404 -27.46 -16.27 -31.21
N MET A 405 -27.37 -17.24 -30.25
CA MET A 405 -26.17 -18.07 -30.12
C MET A 405 -25.89 -18.93 -31.34
N MET A 406 -26.93 -19.48 -31.96
CA MET A 406 -26.80 -20.24 -33.20
C MET A 406 -26.38 -19.34 -34.36
N GLU A 407 -26.98 -18.15 -34.54
CA GLU A 407 -26.66 -17.22 -35.60
C GLU A 407 -25.23 -16.66 -35.48
N LEU A 408 -24.73 -16.44 -34.27
CA LEU A 408 -23.40 -15.91 -33.99
C LEU A 408 -22.33 -17.01 -33.80
N ASN A 409 -22.71 -18.28 -33.80
CA ASN A 409 -21.86 -19.45 -33.57
C ASN A 409 -21.07 -19.34 -32.24
N LEU A 410 -21.77 -18.92 -31.16
CA LEU A 410 -21.21 -18.76 -29.81
C LEU A 410 -21.55 -19.96 -28.94
N GLU A 411 -20.69 -20.22 -27.96
CA GLU A 411 -20.93 -21.26 -26.94
C GLU A 411 -22.07 -20.86 -26.00
N ILE A 412 -22.83 -21.86 -25.55
CA ILE A 412 -23.93 -21.69 -24.60
C ILE A 412 -23.39 -21.96 -23.18
N ASN A 413 -23.11 -20.89 -22.43
CA ASN A 413 -22.62 -20.95 -21.07
C ASN A 413 -23.06 -19.71 -20.26
N ASP A 414 -22.74 -19.66 -18.94
CA ASP A 414 -23.13 -18.56 -18.08
C ASP A 414 -22.59 -17.21 -18.56
N ARG A 415 -21.36 -17.16 -19.08
CA ARG A 415 -20.74 -15.91 -19.57
C ARG A 415 -21.52 -15.36 -20.76
N THR A 416 -21.78 -16.18 -21.77
CA THR A 416 -22.53 -15.73 -22.95
C THR A 416 -24.01 -15.44 -22.63
N ALA A 417 -24.59 -16.10 -21.61
CA ALA A 417 -25.92 -15.80 -21.13
C ALA A 417 -25.95 -14.43 -20.43
N ASN A 418 -24.96 -14.11 -19.61
CA ASN A 418 -24.83 -12.82 -18.96
C ASN A 418 -24.66 -11.69 -19.97
N ASP A 419 -23.66 -11.79 -20.84
CA ASP A 419 -23.36 -10.78 -21.88
C ASP A 419 -24.58 -10.51 -22.77
N TRP A 420 -25.31 -11.57 -23.12
CA TRP A 420 -26.53 -11.46 -23.93
C TRP A 420 -27.68 -10.78 -23.17
N MET A 421 -27.87 -11.11 -21.89
CA MET A 421 -28.92 -10.50 -21.05
C MET A 421 -28.65 -9.01 -20.79
N GLU A 422 -27.42 -8.61 -20.57
CA GLU A 422 -27.02 -7.21 -20.46
C GLU A 422 -27.40 -6.44 -21.74
N ALA A 423 -26.99 -6.94 -22.91
CA ALA A 423 -27.33 -6.34 -24.18
C ALA A 423 -28.84 -6.34 -24.48
N TYR A 424 -29.59 -7.35 -24.00
CA TYR A 424 -31.04 -7.40 -24.12
C TYR A 424 -31.73 -6.33 -23.26
N GLN A 425 -31.26 -6.12 -22.02
CA GLN A 425 -31.79 -5.10 -21.13
C GLN A 425 -31.51 -3.67 -21.62
N GLU A 426 -30.29 -3.41 -22.13
CA GLU A 426 -29.94 -2.12 -22.73
C GLU A 426 -30.88 -1.77 -23.90
N ARG A 427 -31.12 -2.72 -24.81
CA ARG A 427 -32.06 -2.54 -25.94
C ARG A 427 -33.50 -2.28 -25.47
N LYS A 428 -33.91 -2.89 -24.37
CA LYS A 428 -35.24 -2.72 -23.78
C LYS A 428 -35.39 -1.34 -23.14
N THR A 429 -34.35 -0.84 -22.48
CA THR A 429 -34.31 0.50 -21.86
C THR A 429 -34.36 1.57 -22.95
N MET A 430 -33.55 1.47 -24.01
CA MET A 430 -33.57 2.37 -25.16
C MET A 430 -34.93 2.41 -25.87
N ASN A 431 -35.63 1.28 -26.00
CA ASN A 431 -36.96 1.22 -26.60
C ASN A 431 -38.04 1.87 -25.68
N ASN A 432 -37.92 1.77 -24.36
CA ASN A 432 -38.85 2.42 -23.45
C ASN A 432 -38.67 3.94 -23.41
N ASP A 433 -37.45 4.44 -23.50
CA ASP A 433 -37.16 5.88 -23.57
C ASP A 433 -37.68 6.49 -24.88
N PHE A 434 -37.71 5.70 -25.97
CA PHE A 434 -38.30 6.14 -27.23
C PHE A 434 -39.85 6.18 -27.24
N ILE A 435 -40.49 5.36 -26.39
CA ILE A 435 -41.95 5.33 -26.23
C ILE A 435 -42.42 6.46 -25.25
N LEU A 436 -41.56 6.88 -24.33
CA LEU A 436 -41.86 8.01 -23.44
C LEU A 436 -41.57 9.38 -24.05
N ALA A 437 -40.88 9.42 -25.20
CA ALA A 437 -40.59 10.66 -25.94
C ALA A 437 -41.54 10.90 -27.14
N LEU A 438 -42.50 10.01 -27.40
CA LEU A 438 -43.63 10.15 -28.34
C LEU A 438 -44.92 10.33 -27.61
#